data_5852247377fa12a2bd83779a0876a2f9
#
_entry.id   5852247377fa12a2bd83779a0876a2f9
#
_cell.length_a   1.000
_cell.length_b   1.000
_cell.length_c   1.000
_cell.angle_alpha   90.00
_cell.angle_beta   90.00
_cell.angle_gamma   90.00
#
_symmetry.space_group_name_H-M   'P 1'
#
loop_
_entity.id
_entity.type
_entity.pdbx_description
1 polymer ?
#
loop_
_entity_poly.entity_id
_entity_poly.type
_entity_poly.pdbx_seq_one_letter_code
_entity_poly.pdbx_strand_id
1 'polypeptide(L)'
;MKFSKIFNKVLAGVLLIVGCAEMHAQQDPQYTHYMYNTTNINPAYAGSRNALSIFGLHRTQWVGLDGAPRTNAFSINTPIQNSRLGLGVGFVNDRLGVMEENTISVDVSYTIDLNHQGSKLSFGIKGSANMLNVEYSRLKQFNPGDPLVSVDVENEFSPNIGAGVYWHNEKSYVGLSVPNFLKNERFENGMVYSSMNQRQHFYLMGGHVFELNPTLKFKPAALIKAVKGAPLQADVTANFLIHDKLTLGAAYRWDAAVSGLIGFQLTDGLFIGYSYDAETTKLARYNNGSHEVFMRFELFNRYSRVNSPRFY
;
A
#
# COMPACT_ATOMS: atom_id res chain seq x y z
N MET A 1 -19.72 -18.26 -35.19
CA MET A 1 -19.35 -16.96 -35.80
C MET A 1 -20.02 -15.70 -35.20
N LYS A 2 -21.24 -15.74 -34.61
CA LYS A 2 -21.87 -14.54 -33.98
C LYS A 2 -21.26 -14.16 -32.63
N PHE A 3 -20.80 -15.09 -31.79
CA PHE A 3 -20.21 -14.83 -30.45
C PHE A 3 -18.86 -14.05 -30.54
N SER A 4 -18.01 -14.37 -31.49
CA SER A 4 -16.72 -13.69 -31.71
C SER A 4 -16.90 -12.21 -32.09
N LYS A 5 -17.94 -11.87 -32.87
CA LYS A 5 -18.19 -10.48 -33.26
C LYS A 5 -18.76 -9.63 -32.10
N ILE A 6 -19.51 -10.24 -31.16
CA ILE A 6 -20.00 -9.54 -29.96
C ILE A 6 -18.87 -9.33 -29.00
N PHE A 7 -18.03 -10.34 -28.77
CA PHE A 7 -16.85 -10.24 -27.92
C PHE A 7 -15.87 -9.16 -28.39
N ASN A 8 -15.58 -9.09 -29.69
CA ASN A 8 -14.71 -8.04 -30.26
C ASN A 8 -15.32 -6.62 -30.16
N LYS A 9 -16.65 -6.47 -30.25
CA LYS A 9 -17.31 -5.18 -30.06
C LYS A 9 -17.31 -4.74 -28.59
N VAL A 10 -17.49 -5.68 -27.65
CA VAL A 10 -17.41 -5.40 -26.22
C VAL A 10 -15.97 -5.06 -25.85
N LEU A 11 -14.98 -5.80 -26.34
CA LEU A 11 -13.57 -5.52 -26.14
C LEU A 11 -13.12 -4.17 -26.72
N ALA A 12 -13.61 -3.82 -27.93
CA ALA A 12 -13.34 -2.52 -28.55
C ALA A 12 -14.04 -1.37 -27.79
N GLY A 13 -15.25 -1.59 -27.25
CA GLY A 13 -15.95 -0.63 -26.40
C GLY A 13 -15.24 -0.38 -25.08
N VAL A 14 -14.70 -1.42 -24.45
CA VAL A 14 -13.91 -1.31 -23.22
C VAL A 14 -12.57 -0.59 -23.49
N LEU A 15 -11.91 -0.87 -24.62
CA LEU A 15 -10.68 -0.18 -25.03
C LEU A 15 -10.88 1.31 -25.34
N LEU A 16 -12.04 1.69 -25.88
CA LEU A 16 -12.38 3.10 -26.16
C LEU A 16 -12.70 3.90 -24.89
N ILE A 17 -13.25 3.27 -23.86
CA ILE A 17 -13.54 3.92 -22.56
C ILE A 17 -12.25 4.19 -21.77
N VAL A 18 -11.19 3.39 -21.97
CA VAL A 18 -9.90 3.54 -21.30
C VAL A 18 -9.05 4.67 -21.91
N GLY A 19 -9.36 5.12 -23.14
CA GLY A 19 -8.53 6.07 -23.90
C GLY A 19 -8.70 7.56 -23.57
N CYS A 20 -9.62 7.98 -22.69
CA CYS A 20 -9.92 9.39 -22.41
C CYS A 20 -9.75 9.80 -20.95
N ALA A 21 -8.71 9.30 -20.26
CA ALA A 21 -8.40 9.73 -18.89
C ALA A 21 -7.45 10.93 -18.93
N GLU A 22 -7.93 12.10 -18.54
CA GLU A 22 -7.08 13.24 -18.22
C GLU A 22 -6.12 12.84 -17.08
N MET A 23 -4.82 12.93 -17.32
CA MET A 23 -3.78 12.55 -16.37
C MET A 23 -3.63 13.67 -15.32
N HIS A 24 -4.30 13.52 -14.19
CA HIS A 24 -4.03 14.29 -12.99
C HIS A 24 -3.41 13.37 -11.93
N ALA A 25 -2.15 13.59 -11.62
CA ALA A 25 -1.34 12.65 -10.85
C ALA A 25 -1.11 13.13 -9.40
N GLN A 26 -2.06 12.88 -8.50
CA GLN A 26 -1.72 12.66 -7.09
C GLN A 26 -2.01 11.22 -6.75
N GLN A 27 -1.00 10.48 -6.29
CA GLN A 27 -1.11 9.08 -5.92
C GLN A 27 -0.66 8.92 -4.48
N ASP A 28 -1.41 8.14 -3.69
CA ASP A 28 -0.94 7.68 -2.37
C ASP A 28 0.43 6.99 -2.50
N PRO A 29 1.25 7.00 -1.43
CA PRO A 29 2.54 6.33 -1.41
C PRO A 29 2.48 4.89 -1.92
N GLN A 30 3.46 4.49 -2.70
CA GLN A 30 3.55 3.16 -3.29
C GLN A 30 4.60 2.34 -2.56
N TYR A 31 4.26 1.08 -2.26
CA TYR A 31 5.13 0.15 -1.56
C TYR A 31 5.43 -1.06 -2.42
N THR A 32 6.69 -1.46 -2.51
CA THR A 32 7.08 -2.73 -3.17
C THR A 32 6.77 -3.91 -2.25
N HIS A 33 6.90 -3.71 -0.93
CA HIS A 33 6.54 -4.70 0.08
C HIS A 33 5.08 -4.54 0.58
N TYR A 34 4.12 -4.25 -0.31
CA TYR A 34 2.71 -4.07 0.06
C TYR A 34 2.12 -5.26 0.84
N MET A 35 2.60 -6.48 0.57
CA MET A 35 2.15 -7.69 1.25
C MET A 35 2.60 -7.77 2.71
N TYR A 36 3.58 -6.97 3.13
CA TYR A 36 4.03 -6.84 4.52
C TYR A 36 3.41 -5.63 5.22
N ASN A 37 3.00 -4.62 4.44
CA ASN A 37 2.38 -3.37 4.90
C ASN A 37 0.85 -3.35 4.71
N THR A 38 0.21 -4.51 4.83
CA THR A 38 -1.21 -4.69 4.50
C THR A 38 -2.13 -3.83 5.37
N THR A 39 -1.79 -3.56 6.63
CA THR A 39 -2.58 -2.72 7.55
C THR A 39 -2.79 -1.31 7.00
N ASN A 40 -1.77 -0.71 6.37
CA ASN A 40 -1.90 0.62 5.80
C ASN A 40 -2.85 0.65 4.58
N ILE A 41 -2.97 -0.46 3.86
CA ILE A 41 -3.81 -0.59 2.66
C ILE A 41 -5.23 -1.05 3.02
N ASN A 42 -5.37 -2.02 3.94
CA ASN A 42 -6.65 -2.65 4.25
C ASN A 42 -6.87 -2.76 5.76
N PRO A 43 -7.82 -1.99 6.35
CA PRO A 43 -8.09 -2.02 7.79
C PRO A 43 -8.60 -3.37 8.30
N ALA A 44 -9.22 -4.19 7.44
CA ALA A 44 -9.69 -5.53 7.81
C ALA A 44 -8.54 -6.51 8.13
N TYR A 45 -7.30 -6.15 7.80
CA TYR A 45 -6.12 -6.95 8.14
C TYR A 45 -5.73 -6.83 9.62
N ALA A 46 -6.14 -5.79 10.33
CA ALA A 46 -5.77 -5.56 11.73
C ALA A 46 -6.08 -6.81 12.59
N GLY A 47 -5.11 -7.27 13.38
CA GLY A 47 -5.24 -8.45 14.24
C GLY A 47 -5.27 -9.81 13.53
N SER A 48 -5.19 -9.88 12.20
CA SER A 48 -5.26 -11.15 11.44
C SER A 48 -4.08 -12.09 11.68
N ARG A 49 -2.99 -11.60 12.26
CA ARG A 49 -1.78 -12.39 12.52
C ARG A 49 -1.79 -13.15 13.83
N ASN A 50 -2.81 -12.99 14.67
CA ASN A 50 -2.92 -13.58 16.01
C ASN A 50 -1.75 -13.24 16.96
N ALA A 51 -1.05 -12.15 16.71
CA ALA A 51 0.09 -11.65 17.48
C ALA A 51 0.05 -10.12 17.51
N LEU A 52 0.72 -9.51 18.50
CA LEU A 52 1.07 -8.10 18.41
C LEU A 52 2.15 -7.96 17.33
N SER A 53 1.83 -7.26 16.27
CA SER A 53 2.73 -7.01 15.13
C SER A 53 3.08 -5.52 15.05
N ILE A 54 4.37 -5.23 15.04
CA ILE A 54 4.95 -3.89 14.86
C ILE A 54 5.67 -3.90 13.52
N PHE A 55 5.38 -2.93 12.68
CA PHE A 55 5.95 -2.81 11.34
C PHE A 55 6.51 -1.40 11.15
N GLY A 56 7.70 -1.31 10.59
CA GLY A 56 8.33 -0.05 10.17
C GLY A 56 8.92 -0.19 8.78
N LEU A 57 8.75 0.84 7.93
CA LEU A 57 9.24 0.89 6.55
C LEU A 57 9.79 2.27 6.23
N HIS A 58 10.91 2.29 5.52
CA HIS A 58 11.48 3.47 4.90
C HIS A 58 11.67 3.21 3.40
N ARG A 59 11.19 4.16 2.57
CA ARG A 59 11.33 4.12 1.12
C ARG A 59 11.90 5.44 0.61
N THR A 60 12.95 5.36 -0.20
CA THR A 60 13.48 6.47 -0.98
C THR A 60 13.28 6.15 -2.46
N GLN A 61 12.46 6.93 -3.15
CA GLN A 61 12.20 6.74 -4.58
C GLN A 61 13.15 7.59 -5.40
N TRP A 62 13.40 7.16 -6.64
CA TRP A 62 14.12 7.89 -7.69
C TRP A 62 15.40 8.57 -7.20
N VAL A 63 16.29 7.80 -6.60
CA VAL A 63 17.55 8.29 -6.04
C VAL A 63 18.35 9.06 -7.09
N GLY A 64 18.81 10.25 -6.72
CA GLY A 64 19.52 11.18 -7.60
C GLY A 64 18.67 12.32 -8.15
N LEU A 65 17.32 12.27 -7.98
CA LEU A 65 16.45 13.40 -8.30
C LEU A 65 16.23 14.29 -7.08
N ASP A 66 16.41 15.59 -7.24
CA ASP A 66 16.07 16.55 -6.20
C ASP A 66 14.56 16.60 -5.95
N GLY A 67 14.16 16.58 -4.67
CA GLY A 67 12.75 16.55 -4.29
C GLY A 67 12.04 15.21 -4.52
N ALA A 68 12.75 14.14 -4.82
CA ALA A 68 12.17 12.80 -5.01
C ALA A 68 11.46 12.30 -3.76
N PRO A 69 10.40 11.45 -3.92
CA PRO A 69 9.56 10.99 -2.81
C PRO A 69 10.36 10.22 -1.75
N ARG A 70 10.03 10.47 -0.49
CA ARG A 70 10.51 9.71 0.68
C ARG A 70 9.34 9.39 1.58
N THR A 71 9.12 8.11 1.83
CA THR A 71 8.02 7.63 2.63
C THR A 71 8.53 6.87 3.84
N ASN A 72 8.02 7.22 5.02
CA ASN A 72 8.19 6.47 6.25
C ASN A 72 6.81 5.96 6.66
N ALA A 73 6.69 4.65 6.90
CA ALA A 73 5.46 4.06 7.39
C ALA A 73 5.74 3.27 8.66
N PHE A 74 4.85 3.42 9.63
CA PHE A 74 4.88 2.68 10.88
C PHE A 74 3.49 2.18 11.20
N SER A 75 3.36 0.94 11.68
CA SER A 75 2.09 0.44 12.16
C SER A 75 2.25 -0.56 13.30
N ILE A 76 1.25 -0.59 14.16
CA ILE A 76 1.09 -1.59 15.21
C ILE A 76 -0.30 -2.17 15.04
N ASN A 77 -0.43 -3.49 15.04
CA ASN A 77 -1.74 -4.13 15.06
C ASN A 77 -1.74 -5.39 15.95
N THR A 78 -2.90 -5.67 16.56
CA THR A 78 -3.07 -6.78 17.48
C THR A 78 -4.51 -7.29 17.49
N PRO A 79 -4.74 -8.60 17.67
CA PRO A 79 -6.06 -9.10 18.00
C PRO A 79 -6.39 -8.73 19.47
N ILE A 80 -7.65 -8.43 19.75
CA ILE A 80 -8.13 -8.32 21.14
C ILE A 80 -8.40 -9.73 21.67
N GLN A 81 -7.78 -10.06 22.78
CA GLN A 81 -7.93 -11.39 23.40
C GLN A 81 -9.40 -11.68 23.73
N ASN A 82 -9.80 -12.94 23.52
CA ASN A 82 -11.15 -13.43 23.76
C ASN A 82 -12.28 -12.67 23.01
N SER A 83 -11.92 -12.01 21.92
CA SER A 83 -12.88 -11.31 21.05
C SER A 83 -12.61 -11.63 19.58
N ARG A 84 -13.54 -11.20 18.72
CA ARG A 84 -13.39 -11.26 17.26
C ARG A 84 -12.84 -9.96 16.68
N LEU A 85 -12.39 -9.06 17.56
CA LEU A 85 -11.92 -7.73 17.19
C LEU A 85 -10.41 -7.72 17.01
N GLY A 86 -9.95 -6.93 16.05
CA GLY A 86 -8.57 -6.54 15.89
C GLY A 86 -8.44 -5.03 15.90
N LEU A 87 -7.35 -4.53 16.44
CA LEU A 87 -7.02 -3.10 16.48
C LEU A 87 -5.72 -2.86 15.71
N GLY A 88 -5.64 -1.71 15.05
CA GLY A 88 -4.44 -1.21 14.40
C GLY A 88 -4.27 0.28 14.63
N VAL A 89 -3.03 0.73 14.67
CA VAL A 89 -2.64 2.14 14.64
C VAL A 89 -1.56 2.27 13.58
N GLY A 90 -1.67 3.27 12.72
CA GLY A 90 -0.73 3.56 11.66
C GLY A 90 -0.27 5.01 11.68
N PHE A 91 0.97 5.22 11.22
CA PHE A 91 1.54 6.53 10.94
C PHE A 91 2.29 6.43 9.61
N VAL A 92 2.03 7.39 8.73
CA VAL A 92 2.75 7.54 7.46
C VAL A 92 3.20 8.99 7.34
N ASN A 93 4.47 9.18 7.08
CA ASN A 93 5.05 10.47 6.68
C ASN A 93 5.51 10.33 5.24
N ASP A 94 4.94 11.12 4.35
CA ASP A 94 5.31 11.16 2.92
C ASP A 94 5.77 12.55 2.55
N ARG A 95 6.94 12.64 1.93
CA ARG A 95 7.54 13.89 1.51
C ARG A 95 7.83 13.86 0.01
N LEU A 96 7.34 14.84 -0.71
CA LEU A 96 7.54 15.03 -2.14
C LEU A 96 7.87 16.49 -2.45
N GLY A 97 9.12 16.77 -2.81
CA GLY A 97 9.59 18.13 -3.05
C GLY A 97 9.43 19.02 -1.81
N VAL A 98 8.60 20.03 -1.93
CA VAL A 98 8.27 20.99 -0.86
C VAL A 98 7.02 20.60 -0.08
N MET A 99 6.37 19.49 -0.45
CA MET A 99 5.17 18.96 0.18
C MET A 99 5.53 17.87 1.18
N GLU A 100 4.92 17.93 2.36
CA GLU A 100 5.03 16.91 3.40
C GLU A 100 3.64 16.58 3.94
N GLU A 101 3.27 15.32 3.88
CA GLU A 101 1.99 14.81 4.39
C GLU A 101 2.23 13.81 5.52
N ASN A 102 1.59 14.07 6.67
CA ASN A 102 1.61 13.20 7.84
C ASN A 102 0.23 12.62 8.06
N THR A 103 0.09 11.31 8.01
CA THR A 103 -1.16 10.58 8.22
C THR A 103 -1.09 9.75 9.48
N ILE A 104 -2.04 9.96 10.39
CA ILE A 104 -2.28 9.09 11.55
C ILE A 104 -3.57 8.32 11.30
N SER A 105 -3.60 7.03 11.56
CA SER A 105 -4.79 6.19 11.37
C SER A 105 -5.01 5.22 12.53
N VAL A 106 -6.29 4.91 12.74
CA VAL A 106 -6.74 3.86 13.66
C VAL A 106 -7.64 2.91 12.88
N ASP A 107 -7.37 1.62 13.00
CA ASP A 107 -8.09 0.55 12.34
C ASP A 107 -8.81 -0.33 13.37
N VAL A 108 -10.05 -0.67 13.08
CA VAL A 108 -10.83 -1.65 13.84
C VAL A 108 -11.32 -2.72 12.88
N SER A 109 -11.07 -3.97 13.18
CA SER A 109 -11.54 -5.11 12.40
C SER A 109 -12.44 -6.04 13.21
N TYR A 110 -13.37 -6.71 12.54
CA TYR A 110 -14.19 -7.78 13.08
C TYR A 110 -14.05 -9.02 12.20
N THR A 111 -13.65 -10.15 12.82
CA THR A 111 -13.33 -11.39 12.11
C THR A 111 -14.38 -12.46 12.38
N ILE A 112 -14.86 -13.10 11.32
CA ILE A 112 -15.81 -14.22 11.34
C ILE A 112 -15.10 -15.48 10.86
N ASP A 113 -15.22 -16.56 11.62
CA ASP A 113 -14.80 -17.89 11.19
C ASP A 113 -15.85 -18.46 10.22
N LEU A 114 -15.45 -18.73 8.98
CA LEU A 114 -16.36 -19.23 7.93
C LEU A 114 -16.55 -20.74 7.97
N ASN A 115 -15.51 -21.46 8.39
CA ASN A 115 -15.53 -22.92 8.49
C ASN A 115 -14.51 -23.42 9.53
N HIS A 116 -14.62 -24.72 9.86
CA HIS A 116 -13.69 -25.39 10.79
C HIS A 116 -12.28 -25.62 10.20
N GLN A 117 -12.06 -25.30 8.92
CA GLN A 117 -10.79 -25.45 8.21
C GLN A 117 -9.93 -24.17 8.27
N GLY A 118 -10.24 -23.24 9.17
CA GLY A 118 -9.44 -22.04 9.41
C GLY A 118 -9.64 -20.89 8.40
N SER A 119 -10.69 -20.96 7.55
CA SER A 119 -11.06 -19.82 6.69
C SER A 119 -11.74 -18.73 7.49
N LYS A 120 -11.28 -17.51 7.37
CA LYS A 120 -11.76 -16.35 8.11
C LYS A 120 -12.11 -15.21 7.15
N LEU A 121 -13.12 -14.44 7.52
CA LEU A 121 -13.52 -13.23 6.82
C LEU A 121 -13.52 -12.07 7.81
N SER A 122 -12.75 -11.04 7.53
CA SER A 122 -12.64 -9.85 8.36
C SER A 122 -13.25 -8.65 7.63
N PHE A 123 -13.99 -7.83 8.37
CA PHE A 123 -14.46 -6.52 7.95
C PHE A 123 -13.70 -5.48 8.78
N GLY A 124 -13.25 -4.41 8.16
CA GLY A 124 -12.48 -3.38 8.85
C GLY A 124 -12.95 -1.97 8.50
N ILE A 125 -12.84 -1.09 9.48
CA ILE A 125 -13.02 0.35 9.30
C ILE A 125 -11.74 1.06 9.73
N LYS A 126 -11.43 2.15 9.05
CA LYS A 126 -10.29 3.04 9.29
C LYS A 126 -10.81 4.44 9.58
N GLY A 127 -10.31 5.06 10.64
CA GLY A 127 -10.36 6.50 10.83
C GLY A 127 -8.97 7.06 10.64
N SER A 128 -8.80 8.11 9.86
CA SER A 128 -7.50 8.75 9.65
C SER A 128 -7.59 10.27 9.70
N ALA A 129 -6.46 10.87 10.03
CA ALA A 129 -6.24 12.31 10.03
C ALA A 129 -4.96 12.60 9.24
N ASN A 130 -5.09 13.41 8.21
CA ASN A 130 -3.97 13.86 7.39
C ASN A 130 -3.64 15.30 7.75
N MET A 131 -2.35 15.61 7.88
CA MET A 131 -1.80 16.95 8.07
C MET A 131 -0.85 17.24 6.93
N LEU A 132 -1.19 18.21 6.10
CA LEU A 132 -0.40 18.62 4.94
C LEU A 132 0.34 19.92 5.22
N ASN A 133 1.61 19.94 4.88
CA ASN A 133 2.45 21.13 4.82
C ASN A 133 2.98 21.31 3.39
N VAL A 134 2.97 22.54 2.88
CA VAL A 134 3.56 22.86 1.57
C VAL A 134 4.35 24.18 1.70
N GLU A 135 5.66 24.10 1.54
CA GLU A 135 6.59 25.23 1.65
C GLU A 135 6.82 25.87 0.27
N TYR A 136 5.82 26.58 -0.26
CA TYR A 136 5.92 27.28 -1.56
C TYR A 136 7.04 28.34 -1.58
N SER A 137 7.36 28.94 -0.44
CA SER A 137 8.45 29.89 -0.26
C SER A 137 9.82 29.34 -0.66
N ARG A 138 9.99 28.01 -0.66
CA ARG A 138 11.24 27.35 -1.10
C ARG A 138 11.31 27.14 -2.61
N LEU A 139 10.23 27.35 -3.34
CA LEU A 139 10.23 27.22 -4.80
C LEU A 139 10.81 28.45 -5.46
N LYS A 140 11.60 28.25 -6.51
CA LYS A 140 11.99 29.34 -7.42
C LYS A 140 10.79 29.67 -8.30
N GLN A 141 10.03 30.69 -7.91
CA GLN A 141 8.87 31.13 -8.65
C GLN A 141 9.30 31.79 -9.96
N PHE A 142 8.71 31.36 -11.09
CA PHE A 142 8.91 31.98 -12.39
C PHE A 142 8.23 33.36 -12.45
N ASN A 143 7.09 33.51 -11.78
CA ASN A 143 6.32 34.73 -11.68
C ASN A 143 6.20 35.12 -10.19
N PRO A 144 7.07 36.02 -9.68
CA PRO A 144 6.98 36.49 -8.29
C PRO A 144 5.66 37.21 -8.07
N GLY A 145 4.86 36.73 -7.10
CA GLY A 145 3.55 37.28 -6.77
C GLY A 145 2.36 36.52 -7.37
N ASP A 146 2.55 35.32 -7.88
CA ASP A 146 1.44 34.41 -8.20
C ASP A 146 0.66 34.07 -6.95
N PRO A 147 -0.63 34.44 -6.83
CA PRO A 147 -1.45 34.20 -5.64
C PRO A 147 -1.55 32.74 -5.25
N LEU A 148 -1.44 31.81 -6.23
CA LEU A 148 -1.58 30.37 -6.00
C LEU A 148 -0.40 29.74 -5.27
N VAL A 149 0.76 30.40 -5.25
CA VAL A 149 2.00 29.90 -4.63
C VAL A 149 2.65 30.95 -3.72
N SER A 150 1.88 31.95 -3.28
CA SER A 150 2.39 33.08 -2.51
C SER A 150 2.44 32.83 -1.00
N VAL A 151 1.66 31.87 -0.51
CA VAL A 151 1.54 31.55 0.93
C VAL A 151 1.81 30.07 1.14
N ASP A 152 2.63 29.76 2.14
CA ASP A 152 2.87 28.39 2.56
C ASP A 152 1.61 27.79 3.20
N VAL A 153 1.39 26.49 2.99
CA VAL A 153 0.31 25.75 3.65
C VAL A 153 0.88 25.10 4.89
N GLU A 154 0.33 25.43 6.06
CA GLU A 154 0.80 24.90 7.33
C GLU A 154 -0.29 24.08 8.02
N ASN A 155 0.03 22.80 8.31
CA ASN A 155 -0.81 21.89 9.09
C ASN A 155 -2.28 21.80 8.62
N GLU A 156 -2.50 21.80 7.30
CA GLU A 156 -3.84 21.62 6.71
C GLU A 156 -4.40 20.26 7.11
N PHE A 157 -5.41 20.29 7.98
CA PHE A 157 -6.01 19.10 8.56
C PHE A 157 -7.13 18.54 7.68
N SER A 158 -7.08 17.26 7.39
CA SER A 158 -8.07 16.54 6.60
C SER A 158 -8.42 15.19 7.23
N PRO A 159 -9.61 15.05 7.86
CA PRO A 159 -10.08 13.76 8.36
C PRO A 159 -10.50 12.87 7.20
N ASN A 160 -10.33 11.57 7.36
CA ASN A 160 -10.80 10.58 6.40
C ASN A 160 -11.34 9.33 7.10
N ILE A 161 -12.15 8.57 6.39
CA ILE A 161 -12.65 7.27 6.80
C ILE A 161 -12.39 6.26 5.68
N GLY A 162 -12.18 5.00 6.05
CA GLY A 162 -11.98 3.93 5.10
C GLY A 162 -12.63 2.64 5.55
N ALA A 163 -12.74 1.69 4.64
CA ALA A 163 -13.23 0.36 4.94
C ALA A 163 -12.52 -0.69 4.10
N GLY A 164 -12.62 -1.94 4.56
CA GLY A 164 -12.09 -3.07 3.83
C GLY A 164 -12.72 -4.38 4.24
N VAL A 165 -12.50 -5.35 3.38
CA VAL A 165 -12.84 -6.76 3.60
C VAL A 165 -11.59 -7.58 3.33
N TYR A 166 -11.34 -8.58 4.16
CA TYR A 166 -10.16 -9.43 4.05
C TYR A 166 -10.54 -10.88 4.36
N TRP A 167 -10.54 -11.70 3.32
CA TRP A 167 -10.66 -13.14 3.46
C TRP A 167 -9.29 -13.79 3.50
N HIS A 168 -9.12 -14.73 4.41
CA HIS A 168 -7.87 -15.48 4.48
C HIS A 168 -8.06 -16.87 5.10
N ASN A 169 -7.15 -17.75 4.78
CA ASN A 169 -6.91 -19.02 5.45
C ASN A 169 -5.41 -19.19 5.68
N GLU A 170 -4.95 -20.39 6.00
CA GLU A 170 -3.53 -20.67 6.24
C GLU A 170 -2.64 -20.39 5.03
N LYS A 171 -3.12 -20.59 3.79
CA LYS A 171 -2.32 -20.52 2.55
C LYS A 171 -2.69 -19.37 1.64
N SER A 172 -3.91 -18.89 1.69
CA SER A 172 -4.46 -17.91 0.74
C SER A 172 -5.00 -16.70 1.41
N TYR A 173 -5.03 -15.59 0.70
CA TYR A 173 -5.75 -14.40 1.10
C TYR A 173 -6.26 -13.62 -0.10
N VAL A 174 -7.37 -12.90 0.10
CA VAL A 174 -7.90 -11.89 -0.83
C VAL A 174 -8.42 -10.73 0.00
N GLY A 175 -8.06 -9.51 -0.39
CA GLY A 175 -8.49 -8.28 0.27
C GLY A 175 -9.03 -7.28 -0.72
N LEU A 176 -10.11 -6.59 -0.34
CA LEU A 176 -10.67 -5.45 -1.05
C LEU A 176 -10.76 -4.29 -0.07
N SER A 177 -10.31 -3.10 -0.44
CA SER A 177 -10.36 -1.95 0.47
C SER A 177 -10.40 -0.62 -0.26
N VAL A 178 -10.94 0.37 0.47
CA VAL A 178 -10.87 1.80 0.17
C VAL A 178 -10.43 2.49 1.45
N PRO A 179 -9.12 2.77 1.62
CA PRO A 179 -8.60 3.34 2.86
C PRO A 179 -9.05 4.79 3.10
N ASN A 180 -9.39 5.52 2.03
CA ASN A 180 -9.81 6.92 2.08
C ASN A 180 -11.07 7.11 1.22
N PHE A 181 -12.24 7.28 1.85
CA PHE A 181 -13.51 7.53 1.16
C PHE A 181 -13.78 9.00 0.91
N LEU A 182 -13.37 9.87 1.86
CA LEU A 182 -13.70 11.27 1.77
C LEU A 182 -12.79 11.93 0.72
N LYS A 183 -13.40 12.70 -0.16
CA LYS A 183 -12.70 13.61 -1.05
C LYS A 183 -12.55 14.92 -0.28
N ASN A 184 -11.35 15.23 0.10
CA ASN A 184 -11.09 16.53 0.72
C ASN A 184 -10.78 17.52 -0.39
N GLU A 185 -11.76 18.36 -0.75
CA GLU A 185 -11.53 19.54 -1.56
C GLU A 185 -10.94 20.60 -0.65
N ARG A 186 -9.71 20.99 -0.90
CA ARG A 186 -9.01 21.97 -0.08
C ARG A 186 -9.27 23.36 -0.63
N PHE A 187 -9.94 24.18 0.17
CA PHE A 187 -10.27 25.56 -0.14
C PHE A 187 -9.48 26.46 0.81
N GLU A 188 -8.69 27.36 0.27
CA GLU A 188 -8.12 28.46 1.02
C GLU A 188 -8.47 29.77 0.30
N ASN A 189 -9.00 30.76 1.05
CA ASN A 189 -9.38 32.07 0.54
C ASN A 189 -10.30 32.05 -0.70
N GLY A 190 -11.18 31.04 -0.82
CA GLY A 190 -12.12 30.93 -1.93
C GLY A 190 -11.54 30.39 -3.23
N MET A 191 -10.27 29.96 -3.25
CA MET A 191 -9.65 29.30 -4.38
C MET A 191 -9.54 27.78 -4.16
N VAL A 192 -9.88 27.00 -5.19
CA VAL A 192 -9.75 25.55 -5.17
C VAL A 192 -8.33 25.16 -5.58
N TYR A 193 -7.53 24.67 -4.66
CA TYR A 193 -6.24 24.06 -4.99
C TYR A 193 -6.48 22.64 -5.54
N SER A 194 -6.80 22.54 -6.84
CA SER A 194 -7.16 21.25 -7.48
C SER A 194 -6.04 20.21 -7.44
N SER A 195 -4.80 20.64 -7.27
CA SER A 195 -3.62 19.75 -7.16
C SER A 195 -3.53 19.00 -5.81
N MET A 196 -4.31 19.42 -4.80
CA MET A 196 -4.27 18.86 -3.44
C MET A 196 -5.49 18.00 -3.10
N ASN A 197 -6.37 17.71 -4.06
CA ASN A 197 -7.57 16.92 -3.83
C ASN A 197 -7.21 15.44 -3.61
N GLN A 198 -7.47 14.95 -2.41
CA GLN A 198 -7.34 13.52 -2.10
C GLN A 198 -8.38 12.72 -2.88
N ARG A 199 -7.93 11.72 -3.65
CA ARG A 199 -8.80 10.85 -4.47
C ARG A 199 -9.03 9.52 -3.79
N GLN A 200 -10.18 8.91 -4.08
CA GLN A 200 -10.48 7.57 -3.62
C GLN A 200 -9.61 6.54 -4.34
N HIS A 201 -8.92 5.71 -3.57
CA HIS A 201 -8.13 4.59 -4.05
C HIS A 201 -8.85 3.28 -3.72
N PHE A 202 -9.07 2.46 -4.74
CA PHE A 202 -9.61 1.11 -4.59
C PHE A 202 -8.48 0.12 -4.72
N TYR A 203 -8.33 -0.75 -3.74
CA TYR A 203 -7.31 -1.78 -3.71
C TYR A 203 -7.93 -3.16 -3.75
N LEU A 204 -7.46 -4.02 -4.65
CA LEU A 204 -7.72 -5.45 -4.66
C LEU A 204 -6.39 -6.16 -4.56
N MET A 205 -6.22 -7.01 -3.55
CA MET A 205 -4.99 -7.75 -3.32
C MET A 205 -5.28 -9.23 -3.11
N GLY A 206 -4.31 -10.07 -3.45
CA GLY A 206 -4.42 -11.50 -3.20
C GLY A 206 -3.09 -12.22 -3.34
N GLY A 207 -3.02 -13.39 -2.74
CA GLY A 207 -1.86 -14.25 -2.84
C GLY A 207 -2.12 -15.65 -2.32
N HIS A 208 -1.24 -16.57 -2.70
CA HIS A 208 -1.30 -17.97 -2.28
C HIS A 208 0.10 -18.51 -1.99
N VAL A 209 0.21 -19.39 -1.00
CA VAL A 209 1.47 -20.06 -0.65
C VAL A 209 1.42 -21.51 -1.12
N PHE A 210 2.29 -21.86 -2.04
CA PHE A 210 2.55 -23.21 -2.49
C PHE A 210 3.73 -23.79 -1.73
N GLU A 211 3.54 -24.91 -1.04
CA GLU A 211 4.63 -25.69 -0.45
C GLU A 211 5.22 -26.60 -1.52
N LEU A 212 6.36 -26.21 -2.10
CA LEU A 212 7.02 -26.97 -3.15
C LEU A 212 7.73 -28.20 -2.56
N ASN A 213 8.34 -28.04 -1.39
CA ASN A 213 8.92 -29.09 -0.59
C ASN A 213 9.06 -28.60 0.90
N PRO A 214 9.50 -29.44 1.84
CA PRO A 214 9.59 -29.05 3.27
C PRO A 214 10.46 -27.83 3.56
N THR A 215 11.39 -27.47 2.65
CA THR A 215 12.33 -26.36 2.85
C THR A 215 12.09 -25.19 1.90
N LEU A 216 11.17 -25.32 0.93
CA LEU A 216 10.95 -24.32 -0.10
C LEU A 216 9.44 -24.06 -0.28
N LYS A 217 9.03 -22.81 -0.05
CA LYS A 217 7.67 -22.34 -0.30
C LYS A 217 7.70 -21.25 -1.37
N PHE A 218 6.69 -21.22 -2.22
CA PHE A 218 6.51 -20.22 -3.27
C PHE A 218 5.24 -19.42 -3.03
N LYS A 219 5.33 -18.08 -3.06
CA LYS A 219 4.20 -17.18 -2.86
C LYS A 219 4.10 -16.18 -3.99
N PRO A 220 3.28 -16.46 -5.02
CA PRO A 220 2.78 -15.43 -5.91
C PRO A 220 1.77 -14.54 -5.19
N ALA A 221 1.81 -13.25 -5.49
CA ALA A 221 0.83 -12.29 -5.01
C ALA A 221 0.61 -11.18 -6.04
N ALA A 222 -0.54 -10.53 -5.96
CA ALA A 222 -0.88 -9.41 -6.83
C ALA A 222 -1.60 -8.31 -6.03
N LEU A 223 -1.39 -7.07 -6.45
CA LEU A 223 -2.10 -5.89 -5.99
C LEU A 223 -2.59 -5.12 -7.21
N ILE A 224 -3.86 -4.81 -7.24
CA ILE A 224 -4.47 -3.92 -8.24
C ILE A 224 -4.94 -2.66 -7.51
N LYS A 225 -4.55 -1.50 -8.03
CA LYS A 225 -4.93 -0.18 -7.54
C LYS A 225 -5.69 0.55 -8.64
N ALA A 226 -6.90 0.99 -8.34
CA ALA A 226 -7.73 1.79 -9.22
C ALA A 226 -8.02 3.14 -8.57
N VAL A 227 -7.80 4.22 -9.31
CA VAL A 227 -8.05 5.60 -8.89
C VAL A 227 -8.86 6.27 -9.99
N LYS A 228 -9.91 7.00 -9.63
CA LYS A 228 -10.72 7.71 -10.61
C LYS A 228 -9.87 8.77 -11.33
N GLY A 229 -9.77 8.66 -12.67
CA GLY A 229 -9.00 9.59 -13.49
C GLY A 229 -7.49 9.32 -13.53
N ALA A 230 -7.05 8.11 -13.14
CA ALA A 230 -5.69 7.63 -13.34
C ALA A 230 -5.70 6.24 -14.01
N PRO A 231 -4.64 5.84 -14.72
CA PRO A 231 -4.50 4.49 -15.25
C PRO A 231 -4.56 3.44 -14.14
N LEU A 232 -5.09 2.26 -14.47
CA LEU A 232 -5.06 1.11 -13.57
C LEU A 232 -3.61 0.71 -13.31
N GLN A 233 -3.25 0.52 -12.05
CA GLN A 233 -1.94 0.02 -11.66
C GLN A 233 -2.06 -1.42 -11.18
N ALA A 234 -1.14 -2.27 -11.62
CA ALA A 234 -1.07 -3.66 -11.22
C ALA A 234 0.38 -4.02 -10.83
N ASP A 235 0.54 -4.57 -9.65
CA ASP A 235 1.79 -5.09 -9.11
C ASP A 235 1.67 -6.60 -8.96
N VAL A 236 2.60 -7.35 -9.54
CA VAL A 236 2.68 -8.81 -9.40
C VAL A 236 4.00 -9.17 -8.76
N THR A 237 3.98 -10.05 -7.76
CA THR A 237 5.18 -10.50 -7.06
C THR A 237 5.28 -12.02 -7.05
N ALA A 238 6.51 -12.52 -7.06
CA ALA A 238 6.85 -13.91 -6.91
C ALA A 238 7.94 -14.03 -5.85
N ASN A 239 7.62 -14.63 -4.71
CA ASN A 239 8.53 -14.76 -3.57
C ASN A 239 8.77 -16.23 -3.25
N PHE A 240 10.02 -16.59 -2.96
CA PHE A 240 10.45 -17.91 -2.48
C PHE A 240 10.94 -17.79 -1.04
N LEU A 241 10.40 -18.59 -0.14
CA LEU A 241 10.87 -18.74 1.23
C LEU A 241 11.67 -20.03 1.33
N ILE A 242 12.93 -19.89 1.76
CA ILE A 242 13.93 -20.96 1.80
C ILE A 242 14.28 -21.23 3.28
N HIS A 243 14.09 -22.48 3.73
CA HIS A 243 14.35 -22.94 5.11
C HIS A 243 13.65 -22.08 6.19
N ASP A 244 12.48 -21.52 5.88
CA ASP A 244 11.71 -20.61 6.76
C ASP A 244 12.50 -19.39 7.27
N LYS A 245 13.61 -19.02 6.59
CA LYS A 245 14.52 -17.95 6.99
C LYS A 245 14.78 -16.92 5.90
N LEU A 246 15.14 -17.37 4.71
CA LEU A 246 15.51 -16.48 3.61
C LEU A 246 14.35 -16.35 2.64
N THR A 247 13.90 -15.13 2.38
CA THR A 247 12.96 -14.81 1.30
C THR A 247 13.71 -14.15 0.16
N LEU A 248 13.56 -14.68 -1.05
CA LEU A 248 14.01 -14.07 -2.29
C LEU A 248 12.81 -13.86 -3.19
N GLY A 249 12.71 -12.70 -3.81
CA GLY A 249 11.57 -12.37 -4.65
C GLY A 249 11.90 -11.44 -5.79
N ALA A 250 10.97 -11.41 -6.73
CA ALA A 250 10.91 -10.43 -7.81
C ALA A 250 9.50 -9.85 -7.89
N ALA A 251 9.40 -8.59 -8.28
CA ALA A 251 8.15 -7.92 -8.52
C ALA A 251 8.17 -7.20 -9.86
N TYR A 252 7.01 -7.10 -10.47
CA TYR A 252 6.79 -6.29 -11.66
C TYR A 252 5.59 -5.37 -11.42
N ARG A 253 5.82 -4.09 -11.52
CA ARG A 253 4.79 -3.06 -11.52
C ARG A 253 4.55 -2.62 -12.94
N TRP A 254 3.32 -2.84 -13.40
CA TRP A 254 2.95 -2.54 -14.79
C TRP A 254 3.30 -1.09 -15.14
N ASP A 255 4.05 -0.95 -16.24
CA ASP A 255 4.50 0.33 -16.82
C ASP A 255 5.18 1.28 -15.82
N ALA A 256 5.90 0.72 -14.83
CA ALA A 256 6.61 1.50 -13.82
C ALA A 256 7.99 0.90 -13.47
N ALA A 257 8.06 -0.31 -12.89
CA ALA A 257 9.32 -0.83 -12.36
C ALA A 257 9.40 -2.36 -12.37
N VAL A 258 10.63 -2.87 -12.41
CA VAL A 258 10.99 -4.24 -12.04
C VAL A 258 11.77 -4.20 -10.74
N SER A 259 11.44 -5.08 -9.78
CA SER A 259 12.03 -5.05 -8.45
C SER A 259 12.63 -6.40 -8.06
N GLY A 260 13.76 -6.34 -7.37
CA GLY A 260 14.33 -7.47 -6.64
C GLY A 260 14.06 -7.31 -5.15
N LEU A 261 13.64 -8.40 -4.48
CA LEU A 261 13.31 -8.42 -3.06
C LEU A 261 14.15 -9.45 -2.33
N ILE A 262 14.63 -9.09 -1.15
CA ILE A 262 15.29 -9.99 -0.22
C ILE A 262 14.76 -9.76 1.20
N GLY A 263 14.54 -10.83 1.95
CA GLY A 263 14.11 -10.75 3.34
C GLY A 263 14.73 -11.85 4.18
N PHE A 264 14.92 -11.58 5.46
CA PHE A 264 15.54 -12.52 6.37
C PHE A 264 14.84 -12.55 7.72
N GLN A 265 14.48 -13.76 8.17
CA GLN A 265 13.96 -14.03 9.51
C GLN A 265 15.13 -14.16 10.49
N LEU A 266 15.43 -13.09 11.23
CA LEU A 266 16.55 -13.04 12.17
C LEU A 266 16.27 -13.84 13.44
N THR A 267 15.06 -13.73 13.96
CA THR A 267 14.56 -14.49 15.12
C THR A 267 13.13 -14.93 14.84
N ASP A 268 12.50 -15.72 15.68
CA ASP A 268 11.11 -16.15 15.52
C ASP A 268 10.13 -14.96 15.37
N GLY A 269 10.45 -13.81 15.97
CA GLY A 269 9.61 -12.61 15.95
C GLY A 269 10.13 -11.48 15.05
N LEU A 270 11.39 -11.52 14.58
CA LEU A 270 11.98 -10.41 13.86
C LEU A 270 12.29 -10.76 12.41
N PHE A 271 11.63 -10.10 11.48
CA PHE A 271 11.86 -10.17 10.04
C PHE A 271 12.31 -8.82 9.51
N ILE A 272 13.34 -8.81 8.68
CA ILE A 272 13.80 -7.63 7.95
C ILE A 272 13.76 -7.90 6.45
N GLY A 273 13.48 -6.88 5.66
CA GLY A 273 13.47 -6.99 4.21
C GLY A 273 13.97 -5.72 3.53
N TYR A 274 14.42 -5.91 2.32
CA TYR A 274 14.90 -4.86 1.44
C TYR A 274 14.45 -5.14 0.01
N SER A 275 14.10 -4.08 -0.73
CA SER A 275 13.92 -4.15 -2.17
C SER A 275 14.62 -3.00 -2.88
N TYR A 276 14.98 -3.30 -4.13
CA TYR A 276 15.44 -2.33 -5.10
C TYR A 276 14.51 -2.36 -6.31
N ASP A 277 14.00 -1.20 -6.70
CA ASP A 277 13.15 -1.03 -7.87
C ASP A 277 13.94 -0.34 -8.97
N ALA A 278 14.12 -1.03 -10.09
CA ALA A 278 14.64 -0.48 -11.32
C ALA A 278 13.48 0.09 -12.14
N GLU A 279 13.50 1.40 -12.38
CA GLU A 279 12.50 2.10 -13.18
C GLU A 279 12.54 1.61 -14.64
N THR A 280 11.37 1.34 -15.25
CA THR A 280 11.26 0.87 -16.65
C THR A 280 10.75 1.94 -17.60
N THR A 281 10.32 3.08 -17.08
CA THR A 281 9.82 4.22 -17.86
C THR A 281 10.96 5.13 -18.33
N LYS A 282 10.62 6.21 -19.04
CA LYS A 282 11.60 7.24 -19.46
C LYS A 282 12.32 7.89 -18.27
N LEU A 283 11.74 7.83 -17.07
CA LEU A 283 12.28 8.36 -15.84
C LEU A 283 13.58 7.64 -15.41
N ALA A 284 13.78 6.38 -15.84
CA ALA A 284 15.00 5.61 -15.61
C ALA A 284 16.31 6.32 -16.04
N ARG A 285 16.20 7.28 -16.96
CA ARG A 285 17.37 8.05 -17.44
C ARG A 285 17.84 9.11 -16.45
N TYR A 286 17.02 9.43 -15.48
CA TYR A 286 17.22 10.57 -14.57
C TYR A 286 17.37 10.16 -13.11
N ASN A 287 17.22 8.87 -12.78
CA ASN A 287 17.33 8.37 -11.42
C ASN A 287 18.10 7.04 -11.36
N ASN A 288 18.54 6.68 -10.17
CA ASN A 288 19.25 5.45 -9.87
C ASN A 288 18.35 4.40 -9.19
N GLY A 289 17.04 4.39 -9.53
CA GLY A 289 16.07 3.47 -8.96
C GLY A 289 15.55 3.90 -7.59
N SER A 290 14.83 3.00 -6.93
CA SER A 290 14.23 3.24 -5.61
C SER A 290 14.63 2.15 -4.63
N HIS A 291 14.81 2.52 -3.37
CA HIS A 291 15.18 1.62 -2.29
C HIS A 291 14.08 1.59 -1.24
N GLU A 292 13.76 0.41 -0.76
CA GLU A 292 12.80 0.21 0.32
C GLU A 292 13.37 -0.78 1.33
N VAL A 293 13.38 -0.40 2.60
CA VAL A 293 13.78 -1.26 3.71
C VAL A 293 12.64 -1.32 4.70
N PHE A 294 12.36 -2.51 5.24
CA PHE A 294 11.37 -2.66 6.30
C PHE A 294 11.82 -3.65 7.37
N MET A 295 11.17 -3.51 8.52
CA MET A 295 11.29 -4.40 9.66
C MET A 295 9.91 -4.73 10.20
N ARG A 296 9.67 -6.00 10.52
CA ARG A 296 8.48 -6.46 11.23
C ARG A 296 8.90 -7.21 12.47
N PHE A 297 8.33 -6.80 13.60
CA PHE A 297 8.54 -7.46 14.89
C PHE A 297 7.21 -7.98 15.43
N GLU A 298 7.17 -9.24 15.81
CA GLU A 298 5.97 -9.92 16.31
C GLU A 298 6.22 -10.51 17.69
N LEU A 299 5.31 -10.17 18.60
CA LEU A 299 5.28 -10.74 19.95
C LEU A 299 4.20 -11.83 19.99
N PHE A 300 4.63 -13.06 20.03
CA PHE A 300 3.75 -14.20 20.16
C PHE A 300 3.40 -14.44 21.63
N ASN A 301 2.11 -14.72 21.88
CA ASN A 301 1.74 -15.22 23.19
C ASN A 301 2.33 -16.63 23.38
N ARG A 302 2.97 -16.92 24.52
CA ARG A 302 3.69 -18.18 24.79
C ARG A 302 2.88 -19.45 24.56
N TYR A 303 1.56 -19.34 24.44
CA TYR A 303 0.61 -20.45 24.23
C TYR A 303 0.08 -20.62 22.80
N SER A 304 0.38 -19.73 21.88
CA SER A 304 0.00 -19.86 20.49
C SER A 304 1.21 -19.78 19.57
N ARG A 305 1.76 -20.94 19.21
CA ARG A 305 2.62 -21.01 18.03
C ARG A 305 1.73 -20.67 16.83
N VAL A 306 1.94 -19.51 16.24
CA VAL A 306 1.32 -19.18 14.97
C VAL A 306 2.08 -19.95 13.90
N ASN A 307 1.63 -21.15 13.58
CA ASN A 307 1.96 -21.78 12.32
C ASN A 307 1.20 -21.02 11.23
N SER A 308 1.66 -19.82 10.89
CA SER A 308 1.16 -19.15 9.70
C SER A 308 2.10 -19.48 8.55
N PRO A 309 1.72 -20.35 7.60
CA PRO A 309 2.51 -20.62 6.40
C PRO A 309 2.51 -19.38 5.46
N ARG A 310 1.70 -18.39 5.76
CA ARG A 310 1.79 -17.07 5.14
C ARG A 310 3.09 -16.43 5.59
N PHE A 311 4.19 -16.65 4.89
CA PHE A 311 5.46 -15.98 5.16
C PHE A 311 5.39 -14.51 4.74
N TYR A 312 4.75 -13.70 5.59
CA TYR A 312 4.65 -12.25 5.47
C TYR A 312 4.11 -11.62 6.75
#